data_7dc4d2f526661677bdd6493a41a9d33c
#
_entry.id   7dc4d2f526661677bdd6493a41a9d33c
#
_cell.length_a   1.000
_cell.length_b   1.000
_cell.length_c   1.000
_cell.angle_alpha   90.00
_cell.angle_beta   90.00
_cell.angle_gamma   90.00
#
_symmetry.space_group_name_H-M   'P 1'
#
loop_
_entity.id
_entity.type
_entity.pdbx_description
1 polymer ?
#
loop_
_entity_poly.entity_id
_entity_poly.type
_entity_poly.pdbx_seq_one_letter_code
_entity_poly.pdbx_strand_id
1 'polypeptide(L)'
;MTDKDTLKFTVPSDDKENMRKLLRGVFDALNKKGYNPINQIVGYLLTEDPTYITNYNNARAMICKIDRDELMQVLVREYLGVKD
;
A
#
# COMPACT_ATOMS: atom_id res chain seq x y z
N MET A 1 19.70 -4.54 -21.58
CA MET A 1 19.02 -4.37 -21.33
C MET A 1 18.56 -3.93 -21.26
N THR A 2 18.64 -4.24 -21.11
CA THR A 2 18.23 -3.73 -21.11
C THR A 2 17.48 -2.98 -20.44
N ASP A 3 17.58 -2.30 -20.20
CA ASP A 3 16.91 -1.38 -19.71
C ASP A 3 15.52 -1.45 -19.70
N LYS A 4 14.95 -2.07 -20.65
CA LYS A 4 13.60 -2.31 -20.77
C LYS A 4 13.12 -3.04 -19.59
N ASP A 5 13.85 -4.00 -19.11
CA ASP A 5 13.46 -4.78 -17.96
C ASP A 5 13.49 -3.93 -16.74
N THR A 6 14.38 -2.98 -16.68
CA THR A 6 14.44 -2.11 -15.55
C THR A 6 13.25 -1.18 -15.48
N LEU A 7 12.80 -0.72 -16.62
CA LEU A 7 11.70 0.19 -16.66
C LEU A 7 10.36 -0.49 -16.47
N LYS A 8 10.28 -1.77 -16.86
CA LYS A 8 9.06 -2.48 -16.77
C LYS A 8 8.95 -3.08 -15.41
N PHE A 9 8.19 -2.49 -14.56
CA PHE A 9 8.05 -2.94 -13.20
C PHE A 9 6.84 -3.83 -13.06
N THR A 10 7.05 -5.03 -12.57
CA THR A 10 5.98 -6.00 -12.36
C THR A 10 6.05 -6.52 -10.96
N VAL A 11 4.97 -6.42 -10.22
CA VAL A 11 4.91 -6.93 -8.85
C VAL A 11 4.45 -8.38 -8.93
N PRO A 12 5.23 -9.32 -8.36
CA PRO A 12 4.83 -10.72 -8.36
C PRO A 12 3.50 -10.92 -7.64
N SER A 13 2.77 -11.94 -8.04
CA SER A 13 1.45 -12.22 -7.46
C SER A 13 1.49 -12.37 -5.96
N ASP A 14 2.51 -13.04 -5.44
CA ASP A 14 2.63 -13.25 -4.00
C ASP A 14 2.80 -11.93 -3.27
N ASP A 15 3.57 -11.02 -3.86
CA ASP A 15 3.78 -9.72 -3.25
C ASP A 15 2.52 -8.89 -3.29
N LYS A 16 1.75 -8.99 -4.37
CA LYS A 16 0.47 -8.29 -4.45
C LYS A 16 -0.47 -8.77 -3.37
N GLU A 17 -0.53 -10.08 -3.19
CA GLU A 17 -1.41 -10.65 -2.20
C GLU A 17 -0.99 -10.25 -0.79
N ASN A 18 0.30 -10.26 -0.54
CA ASN A 18 0.83 -9.87 0.75
C ASN A 18 0.53 -8.40 1.03
N MET A 19 0.71 -7.54 0.03
CA MET A 19 0.38 -6.13 0.17
C MET A 19 -1.10 -5.93 0.47
N ARG A 20 -1.95 -6.70 -0.19
CA ARG A 20 -3.39 -6.60 0.03
C ARG A 20 -3.74 -6.96 1.47
N LYS A 21 -3.14 -8.02 2.00
CA LYS A 21 -3.39 -8.43 3.37
C LYS A 21 -2.93 -7.38 4.37
N LEU A 22 -1.73 -6.85 4.14
CA LEU A 22 -1.19 -5.82 5.03
C LEU A 22 -2.05 -4.57 5.00
N LEU A 23 -2.42 -4.14 3.80
CA LEU A 23 -3.21 -2.93 3.65
C LEU A 23 -4.60 -3.12 4.25
N ARG A 24 -5.17 -4.31 4.09
CA ARG A 24 -6.47 -4.62 4.68
C ARG A 24 -6.41 -4.54 6.20
N GLY A 25 -5.34 -5.05 6.78
CA GLY A 25 -5.16 -4.98 8.23
C GLY A 25 -5.07 -3.54 8.71
N VAL A 26 -4.38 -2.69 7.94
CA VAL A 26 -4.27 -1.27 8.26
C VAL A 26 -5.63 -0.61 8.18
N PHE A 27 -6.37 -0.89 7.12
CA PHE A 27 -7.71 -0.36 6.93
C PHE A 27 -8.60 -0.72 8.11
N ASP A 28 -8.60 -2.00 8.48
CA ASP A 28 -9.46 -2.48 9.55
C ASP A 28 -9.11 -1.82 10.89
N ALA A 29 -7.81 -1.66 11.16
CA ALA A 29 -7.38 -1.04 12.40
C ALA A 29 -7.80 0.42 12.49
N LEU A 30 -7.62 1.16 11.39
CA LEU A 30 -8.02 2.56 11.35
C LEU A 30 -9.53 2.69 11.52
N ASN A 31 -10.27 1.84 10.83
CA ASN A 31 -11.72 1.87 10.91
C ASN A 31 -12.19 1.56 12.32
N LYS A 32 -11.57 0.58 12.95
CA LYS A 32 -11.95 0.17 14.29
C LYS A 32 -11.70 1.29 15.32
N LYS A 33 -10.66 2.07 15.09
CA LYS A 33 -10.33 3.17 16.00
C LYS A 33 -11.07 4.46 15.68
N GLY A 34 -11.95 4.42 14.68
CA GLY A 34 -12.79 5.58 14.38
C GLY A 34 -12.18 6.60 13.45
N TYR A 35 -11.05 6.27 12.81
CA TYR A 35 -10.46 7.17 11.84
C TYR A 35 -11.14 6.97 10.48
N ASN A 36 -10.96 7.92 9.59
CA ASN A 36 -11.31 7.72 8.18
C ASN A 36 -10.16 6.99 7.52
N PRO A 37 -10.30 5.68 7.24
CA PRO A 37 -9.15 4.90 6.79
C PRO A 37 -8.57 5.39 5.47
N ILE A 38 -9.42 5.79 4.55
CA ILE A 38 -8.94 6.23 3.24
C ILE A 38 -8.12 7.50 3.38
N ASN A 39 -8.61 8.47 4.13
CA ASN A 39 -7.86 9.71 4.33
C ASN A 39 -6.51 9.47 4.98
N GLN A 40 -6.46 8.59 5.97
CA GLN A 40 -5.22 8.34 6.68
C GLN A 40 -4.22 7.61 5.79
N ILE A 41 -4.68 6.63 5.03
CA ILE A 41 -3.80 5.90 4.14
C ILE A 41 -3.28 6.83 3.04
N VAL A 42 -4.14 7.65 2.46
CA VAL A 42 -3.72 8.61 1.44
C VAL A 42 -2.70 9.59 2.02
N GLY A 43 -2.95 10.09 3.24
CA GLY A 43 -2.00 10.98 3.89
C GLY A 43 -0.63 10.33 4.05
N TYR A 44 -0.61 9.06 4.44
CA TYR A 44 0.65 8.34 4.55
C TYR A 44 1.33 8.21 3.19
N LEU A 45 0.58 7.87 2.16
CA LEU A 45 1.17 7.69 0.83
C LEU A 45 1.78 8.98 0.28
N LEU A 46 1.16 10.11 0.61
CA LEU A 46 1.66 11.39 0.14
C LEU A 46 2.86 11.88 0.90
N THR A 47 2.94 11.58 2.19
CA THR A 47 3.95 12.19 3.06
C THR A 47 5.00 11.22 3.55
N GLU A 48 4.74 9.94 3.48
CA GLU A 48 5.56 8.88 4.08
C GLU A 48 5.66 9.02 5.60
N ASP A 49 4.74 9.74 6.20
CA ASP A 49 4.75 9.95 7.63
C ASP A 49 3.93 8.85 8.30
N PRO A 50 4.56 7.90 8.98
CA PRO A 50 3.81 6.77 9.56
C PRO A 50 2.88 7.18 10.69
N THR A 51 2.97 8.39 11.19
CA THR A 51 2.06 8.83 12.24
C THR A 51 0.63 9.03 11.73
N TYR A 52 0.43 9.03 10.42
CA TYR A 52 -0.92 9.01 9.87
C TYR A 52 -1.63 7.69 10.20
N ILE A 53 -0.87 6.66 10.56
CA ILE A 53 -1.43 5.33 10.78
C ILE A 53 -1.39 4.99 12.26
N THR A 54 -2.52 4.56 12.79
CA THR A 54 -2.62 4.19 14.20
C THR A 54 -1.68 3.05 14.55
N ASN A 55 -1.26 2.99 15.81
CA ASN A 55 -0.47 1.86 16.31
C ASN A 55 -1.34 0.64 16.62
N TYR A 56 -2.64 0.81 16.62
CA TYR A 56 -3.57 -0.26 17.00
C TYR A 56 -3.36 -1.48 16.12
N ASN A 57 -3.30 -2.64 16.73
CA ASN A 57 -3.11 -3.93 16.02
C ASN A 57 -1.90 -3.92 15.08
N ASN A 58 -0.85 -3.19 15.47
CA ASN A 58 0.38 -3.12 14.69
C ASN A 58 0.20 -2.52 13.31
N ALA A 59 -0.84 -1.73 13.12
CA ALA A 59 -1.13 -1.19 11.78
C ALA A 59 0.01 -0.33 11.26
N ARG A 60 0.64 0.48 12.12
CA ARG A 60 1.75 1.32 11.70
C ARG A 60 2.93 0.48 11.22
N ALA A 61 3.24 -0.60 11.94
CA ALA A 61 4.30 -1.50 11.52
C ALA A 61 3.94 -2.19 10.21
N MET A 62 2.68 -2.55 10.04
CA MET A 62 2.23 -3.22 8.82
C MET A 62 2.37 -2.33 7.60
N ILE A 63 1.97 -1.06 7.71
CA ILE A 63 2.04 -0.17 6.55
C ILE A 63 3.50 0.07 6.16
N CYS A 64 4.40 0.08 7.12
CA CYS A 64 5.82 0.31 6.85
C CYS A 64 6.47 -0.88 6.17
N LYS A 65 5.84 -2.05 6.19
CA LYS A 65 6.37 -3.21 5.48
C LYS A 65 6.02 -3.20 4.01
N ILE A 66 5.11 -2.34 3.61
CA ILE A 66 4.69 -2.25 2.21
C ILE A 66 5.61 -1.28 1.48
N ASP A 67 6.12 -1.71 0.32
CA ASP A 67 6.88 -0.81 -0.52
C ASP A 67 5.89 0.19 -1.13
N ARG A 68 6.07 1.45 -0.81
CA ARG A 68 5.13 2.49 -1.20
C ARG A 68 5.03 2.66 -2.72
N ASP A 69 6.18 2.59 -3.40
CA ASP A 69 6.18 2.69 -4.86
C ASP A 69 5.43 1.53 -5.50
N GLU A 70 5.67 0.33 -5.01
CA GLU A 70 4.96 -0.84 -5.53
C GLU A 70 3.47 -0.72 -5.32
N LEU A 71 3.09 -0.29 -4.12
CA LEU A 71 1.68 -0.16 -3.81
C LEU A 71 1.01 0.87 -4.72
N MET A 72 1.65 2.02 -4.92
CA MET A 72 1.07 3.05 -5.76
C MET A 72 0.91 2.58 -7.19
N GLN A 73 1.89 1.85 -7.72
CA GLN A 73 1.78 1.31 -9.07
C GLN A 73 0.64 0.32 -9.19
N VAL A 74 0.49 -0.56 -8.20
CA VAL A 74 -0.60 -1.52 -8.21
C VAL A 74 -1.95 -0.80 -8.16
N LEU A 75 -2.07 0.21 -7.31
CA LEU A 75 -3.32 0.95 -7.19
C LEU A 75 -3.70 1.65 -8.49
N VAL A 76 -2.73 2.26 -9.15
CA VAL A 76 -3.01 2.95 -10.40
C VAL A 76 -3.41 1.95 -11.49
N ARG A 77 -2.69 0.83 -11.58
CA ARG A 77 -3.04 -0.20 -12.56
C ARG A 77 -4.41 -0.78 -12.32
N GLU A 78 -4.72 -1.06 -11.05
CA GLU A 78 -6.02 -1.62 -10.71
C GLU A 78 -7.14 -0.65 -11.07
N TYR A 79 -6.93 0.62 -10.78
CA TYR A 79 -7.96 1.61 -11.05
C TYR A 79 -8.20 1.77 -12.56
N LEU A 80 -7.13 1.73 -13.34
CA LEU A 80 -7.23 1.87 -14.79
C LEU A 80 -7.63 0.58 -15.47
N GLY A 81 -7.54 -0.54 -14.77
CA GLY A 81 -7.82 -1.84 -15.38
C GLY A 81 -6.73 -2.29 -16.34
N VAL A 82 -5.51 -1.81 -16.14
CA VAL A 82 -4.39 -2.16 -17.00
C VAL A 82 -3.70 -3.39 -16.45
N LYS A 83 -3.38 -4.32 -17.32
CA LYS A 83 -2.65 -5.51 -16.93
C LYS A 83 -1.28 -5.50 -17.58
N ASP A 84 -0.33 -6.10 -16.91
CA ASP A 84 1.02 -6.17 -17.46
C ASP A 84 1.22 -7.19 -18.53
#